data_906460b0ca47109bb9d311c27d0fa778
#
_entry.id   906460b0ca47109bb9d311c27d0fa778
#
_cell.length_a   1.000
_cell.length_b   1.000
_cell.length_c   1.000
_cell.angle_alpha   90.00
_cell.angle_beta   90.00
_cell.angle_gamma   90.00
#
_symmetry.space_group_name_H-M   'P 1'
#
loop_
_entity.id
_entity.type
_entity.pdbx_description
1 polymer ?
#
loop_
_entity_poly.entity_id
_entity_poly.type
_entity_poly.pdbx_seq_one_letter_code
_entity_poly.pdbx_strand_id
1 'polypeptide(L)'
;WVNVRIYAVTSLGKLNNKKAVPALIEVMKNDKENDLVRAGAAAALGVLRDQRALLPLRELIINAEELGELEDTALKSFKKIMAANWEAMQGAQTVKKPSFF
;
A
#
# COMPACT_ATOMS: atom_id res chain seq x y z
N TRP A 1 10.63 20.63 -0.36
CA TRP A 1 9.41 20.23 -1.00
C TRP A 1 9.10 18.73 -0.84
N VAL A 2 10.09 17.91 -0.46
CA VAL A 2 9.85 16.50 -0.14
C VAL A 2 8.82 16.39 0.98
N ASN A 3 8.95 17.18 2.03
CA ASN A 3 8.01 17.16 3.14
C ASN A 3 6.57 17.51 2.72
N VAL A 4 6.42 18.43 1.78
CA VAL A 4 5.10 18.79 1.24
C VAL A 4 4.50 17.61 0.48
N ARG A 5 5.32 16.94 -0.34
CA ARG A 5 4.84 15.77 -1.09
C ARG A 5 4.48 14.60 -0.18
N ILE A 6 5.29 14.35 0.87
CA ILE A 6 4.98 13.32 1.87
C ILE A 6 3.63 13.64 2.52
N TYR A 7 3.44 14.88 2.93
CA TYR A 7 2.20 15.30 3.56
C TYR A 7 1.00 15.12 2.62
N ALA A 8 1.17 15.47 1.34
CA ALA A 8 0.10 15.35 0.36
C ALA A 8 -0.33 13.90 0.17
N VAL A 9 0.63 12.96 -0.01
CA VAL A 9 0.28 11.56 -0.23
C VAL A 9 -0.32 10.90 1.00
N THR A 10 0.18 11.22 2.19
CA THR A 10 -0.38 10.67 3.43
C THR A 10 -1.77 11.23 3.70
N SER A 11 -2.01 12.48 3.37
CA SER A 11 -3.33 13.10 3.51
C SER A 11 -4.38 12.44 2.61
N LEU A 12 -3.99 12.06 1.40
CA LEU A 12 -4.90 11.33 0.49
C LEU A 12 -5.38 10.02 1.11
N GLY A 13 -4.50 9.32 1.82
CA GLY A 13 -4.88 8.11 2.55
C GLY A 13 -5.89 8.40 3.66
N LYS A 14 -5.65 9.48 4.42
CA LYS A 14 -6.52 9.87 5.54
C LYS A 14 -7.92 10.27 5.09
N LEU A 15 -8.07 10.83 3.89
CA LEU A 15 -9.36 11.18 3.35
C LEU A 15 -10.21 9.97 3.00
N ASN A 16 -9.63 8.79 2.98
CA ASN A 16 -10.30 7.52 2.71
C ASN A 16 -11.09 7.53 1.39
N ASN A 17 -10.55 8.19 0.38
CA ASN A 17 -11.18 8.27 -0.93
C ASN A 17 -10.43 7.38 -1.92
N LYS A 18 -11.04 6.27 -2.31
CA LYS A 18 -10.44 5.28 -3.19
C LYS A 18 -10.14 5.81 -4.59
N LYS A 19 -10.67 6.96 -4.97
CA LYS A 19 -10.33 7.62 -6.24
C LYS A 19 -8.86 8.04 -6.28
N ALA A 20 -8.20 8.18 -5.13
CA ALA A 20 -6.78 8.50 -5.05
C ALA A 20 -5.88 7.30 -5.34
N VAL A 21 -6.40 6.08 -5.35
CA VAL A 21 -5.59 4.86 -5.49
C VAL A 21 -4.72 4.86 -6.74
N PRO A 22 -5.23 5.15 -7.96
CA PRO A 22 -4.36 5.16 -9.14
C PRO A 22 -3.21 6.17 -9.04
N ALA A 23 -3.46 7.35 -8.53
CA ALA A 23 -2.43 8.38 -8.36
C ALA A 23 -1.37 7.94 -7.34
N LEU A 24 -1.78 7.34 -6.24
CA LEU A 24 -0.86 6.83 -5.21
C LEU A 24 0.00 5.69 -5.75
N ILE A 25 -0.57 4.81 -6.56
CA ILE A 25 0.19 3.74 -7.22
C ILE A 25 1.28 4.34 -8.11
N GLU A 26 0.96 5.36 -8.90
CA GLU A 26 1.93 6.02 -9.77
C GLU A 26 3.07 6.65 -8.97
N VAL A 27 2.78 7.30 -7.87
CA VAL A 27 3.81 7.88 -6.99
C VAL A 27 4.71 6.79 -6.43
N MET A 28 4.13 5.71 -5.92
CA MET A 28 4.88 4.60 -5.35
C MET A 28 5.80 3.92 -6.37
N LYS A 29 5.33 3.76 -7.60
CA LYS A 29 6.08 3.10 -8.67
C LYS A 29 7.17 3.98 -9.29
N ASN A 30 7.11 5.28 -9.09
CA ASN A 30 8.05 6.20 -9.70
C ASN A 30 9.42 6.12 -9.02
N ASP A 31 10.37 5.45 -9.67
CA ASP A 31 11.71 5.24 -9.13
C ASP A 31 12.56 6.53 -9.08
N LYS A 32 12.08 7.59 -9.70
CA LYS A 32 12.73 8.92 -9.65
C LYS A 32 12.23 9.76 -8.47
N GLU A 33 11.15 9.32 -7.82
CA GLU A 33 10.63 10.03 -6.66
C GLU A 33 11.45 9.65 -5.41
N ASN A 34 11.47 10.54 -4.42
CA ASN A 34 12.12 10.29 -3.13
C ASN A 34 11.48 9.09 -2.42
N ASP A 35 12.30 8.23 -1.83
CA ASP A 35 11.83 7.00 -1.20
C ASP A 35 10.86 7.25 -0.05
N LEU A 36 11.00 8.37 0.68
CA LEU A 36 10.07 8.71 1.75
C LEU A 36 8.69 9.09 1.21
N VAL A 37 8.65 9.75 0.06
CA VAL A 37 7.37 10.07 -0.62
C VAL A 37 6.73 8.79 -1.12
N ARG A 38 7.52 7.90 -1.72
CA ARG A 38 7.04 6.61 -2.19
C ARG A 38 6.51 5.76 -1.03
N ALA A 39 7.21 5.76 0.10
CA ALA A 39 6.77 5.05 1.31
C ALA A 39 5.47 5.64 1.84
N GLY A 40 5.32 6.96 1.79
CA GLY A 40 4.07 7.63 2.16
C GLY A 40 2.91 7.18 1.29
N ALA A 41 3.14 7.05 -0.02
CA ALA A 41 2.12 6.56 -0.95
C ALA A 41 1.77 5.09 -0.66
N ALA A 42 2.77 4.25 -0.38
CA ALA A 42 2.54 2.85 -0.01
C ALA A 42 1.71 2.74 1.28
N ALA A 43 2.01 3.56 2.29
CA ALA A 43 1.26 3.59 3.53
C ALA A 43 -0.19 4.02 3.29
N ALA A 44 -0.39 5.05 2.47
CA ALA A 44 -1.74 5.53 2.12
C ALA A 44 -2.56 4.45 1.42
N LEU A 45 -1.93 3.67 0.53
CA LEU A 45 -2.59 2.55 -0.14
C LEU A 45 -3.06 1.49 0.87
N GLY A 46 -2.26 1.25 1.92
CA GLY A 46 -2.65 0.34 2.99
C GLY A 46 -3.87 0.84 3.78
N VAL A 47 -3.93 2.13 4.03
CA VAL A 47 -5.08 2.74 4.72
C VAL A 47 -6.35 2.62 3.87
N LEU A 48 -6.24 2.84 2.57
CA LEU A 48 -7.38 2.77 1.65
C LEU A 48 -7.88 1.34 1.41
N ARG A 49 -7.05 0.34 1.64
CA ARG A 49 -7.41 -1.09 1.56
C ARG A 49 -8.05 -1.50 0.23
N ASP A 50 -7.57 -0.94 -0.86
CA ASP A 50 -8.10 -1.22 -2.20
C ASP A 50 -7.26 -2.31 -2.87
N GLN A 51 -7.94 -3.32 -3.45
CA GLN A 51 -7.29 -4.45 -4.10
C GLN A 51 -6.38 -4.06 -5.25
N ARG A 52 -6.65 -2.94 -5.91
CA ARG A 52 -5.85 -2.48 -7.05
C ARG A 52 -4.39 -2.24 -6.67
N ALA A 53 -4.11 -2.00 -5.38
CA ALA A 53 -2.75 -1.78 -4.90
C ALA A 53 -1.97 -3.08 -4.66
N LEU A 54 -2.61 -4.23 -4.62
CA LEU A 54 -1.94 -5.49 -4.25
C LEU A 54 -0.80 -5.85 -5.19
N LEU A 55 -1.06 -5.84 -6.50
CA LEU A 55 -0.02 -6.20 -7.47
C LEU A 55 1.13 -5.20 -7.50
N PRO A 56 0.90 -3.88 -7.55
CA PRO A 56 2.00 -2.93 -7.47
C PRO A 56 2.83 -3.04 -6.18
N LEU A 57 2.19 -3.27 -5.03
CA LEU A 57 2.90 -3.46 -3.76
C LEU A 57 3.75 -4.73 -3.79
N ARG A 58 3.19 -5.81 -4.31
CA ARG A 58 3.91 -7.07 -4.46
C ARG A 58 5.12 -6.93 -5.37
N GLU A 59 4.97 -6.26 -6.51
CA GLU A 59 6.07 -6.04 -7.44
C GLU A 59 7.21 -5.25 -6.80
N LEU A 60 6.88 -4.23 -6.03
CA LEU A 60 7.89 -3.46 -5.33
C LEU A 60 8.68 -4.34 -4.35
N ILE A 61 8.02 -5.21 -3.63
CA ILE A 61 8.63 -6.09 -2.63
C ILE A 61 9.53 -7.14 -3.29
N ILE A 62 9.03 -7.83 -4.32
CA ILE A 62 9.77 -8.94 -4.93
C ILE A 62 10.94 -8.47 -5.79
N ASN A 63 10.91 -7.24 -6.29
CA ASN A 63 11.99 -6.69 -7.09
C ASN A 63 13.03 -5.94 -6.26
N ALA A 64 12.82 -5.82 -4.95
CA ALA A 64 13.74 -5.13 -4.06
C ALA A 64 15.02 -5.94 -3.86
N GLU A 65 16.18 -5.30 -4.02
CA GLU A 65 17.46 -5.91 -3.70
C GLU A 65 17.69 -5.95 -2.19
N GLU A 66 17.20 -4.94 -1.49
CA GLU A 66 17.28 -4.84 -0.04
C GLU A 66 15.93 -4.42 0.53
N LEU A 67 15.63 -4.87 1.75
CA LEU A 67 14.42 -4.48 2.44
C LEU A 67 14.66 -3.21 3.25
N GLY A 68 14.47 -2.06 2.62
CA GLY A 68 14.52 -0.76 3.27
C GLY A 68 13.16 -0.36 3.84
N GLU A 69 13.06 0.90 4.27
CA GLU A 69 11.82 1.43 4.84
C GLU A 69 10.65 1.38 3.87
N LEU A 70 10.91 1.70 2.59
CA LEU A 70 9.89 1.67 1.54
C LEU A 70 9.31 0.26 1.39
N GLU A 71 10.17 -0.75 1.28
CA GLU A 71 9.76 -2.14 1.10
C GLU A 71 9.05 -2.69 2.33
N ASP A 72 9.52 -2.32 3.53
CA ASP A 72 8.86 -2.71 4.78
C ASP A 72 7.46 -2.10 4.87
N THR A 73 7.32 -0.83 4.52
CA THR A 73 6.02 -0.15 4.48
C THR A 73 5.10 -0.80 3.46
N ALA A 74 5.63 -1.12 2.28
CA ALA A 74 4.86 -1.80 1.24
C ALA A 74 4.37 -3.17 1.70
N LEU A 75 5.21 -3.91 2.41
CA LEU A 75 4.83 -5.22 2.96
C LEU A 75 3.72 -5.09 3.99
N LYS A 76 3.81 -4.12 4.88
CA LYS A 76 2.78 -3.87 5.88
C LYS A 76 1.45 -3.51 5.22
N SER A 77 1.48 -2.67 4.20
CA SER A 77 0.28 -2.26 3.46
C SER A 77 -0.31 -3.44 2.68
N PHE A 78 0.52 -4.25 2.06
CA PHE A 78 0.10 -5.47 1.37
C PHE A 78 -0.67 -6.39 2.34
N LYS A 79 -0.12 -6.62 3.53
CA LYS A 79 -0.78 -7.45 4.54
C LYS A 79 -2.11 -6.87 5.00
N LYS A 80 -2.19 -5.55 5.17
CA LYS A 80 -3.45 -4.88 5.55
C LYS A 80 -4.54 -5.07 4.50
N ILE A 81 -4.18 -4.94 3.23
CA ILE A 81 -5.13 -5.10 2.13
C ILE A 81 -5.57 -6.56 2.03
N MET A 82 -4.63 -7.49 2.14
CA MET A 82 -4.95 -8.92 2.13
C MET A 82 -5.89 -9.29 3.27
N ALA A 83 -5.62 -8.79 4.47
CA ALA A 83 -6.47 -9.06 5.64
C ALA A 83 -7.88 -8.51 5.45
N ALA A 84 -8.01 -7.29 4.91
CA ALA A 84 -9.31 -6.68 4.65
C ALA A 84 -10.12 -7.49 3.63
N ASN A 85 -9.46 -7.96 2.56
CA ASN A 85 -10.10 -8.79 1.55
C ASN A 85 -10.52 -10.14 2.12
N TRP A 86 -9.69 -10.71 2.99
CA TRP A 86 -10.01 -11.97 3.65
C TRP A 86 -11.26 -11.82 4.52
N GLU A 87 -11.34 -10.75 5.31
CA GLU A 87 -12.50 -10.48 6.14
C GLU A 87 -13.78 -10.30 5.31
N ALA A 88 -13.68 -9.60 4.19
CA ALA A 88 -14.81 -9.44 3.28
C ALA A 88 -15.28 -10.76 2.71
N MET A 89 -14.37 -11.69 2.42
CA MET A 89 -14.69 -13.03 1.92
C MET A 89 -15.33 -13.91 3.00
N GLN A 90 -14.95 -13.73 4.27
CA GLN A 90 -15.46 -14.53 5.38
C GLN A 90 -16.96 -14.34 5.62
N GLY A 91 -17.53 -13.23 5.22
CA GLY A 91 -18.96 -13.03 5.29
C GLY A 91 -19.76 -14.04 4.46
N ALA A 92 -19.13 -14.70 3.50
CA ALA A 92 -19.75 -15.66 2.60
C ALA A 92 -19.29 -17.11 2.82
N GLN A 93 -18.18 -17.35 3.52
CA GLN A 93 -17.58 -18.69 3.67
C GLN A 93 -16.84 -18.85 5.00
N THR A 94 -16.86 -20.07 5.54
CA THR A 94 -16.11 -20.45 6.73
C THR A 94 -14.71 -20.96 6.36
N VAL A 95 -13.86 -20.08 5.85
CA VAL A 95 -12.49 -20.44 5.49
C VAL A 95 -11.54 -19.93 6.55
N LYS A 96 -10.58 -20.78 6.96
CA LYS A 96 -9.61 -20.41 7.98
C LYS A 96 -8.61 -19.40 7.43
N LYS A 97 -8.34 -18.35 8.23
CA LYS A 97 -7.37 -17.31 7.89
C LYS A 97 -5.95 -17.91 7.77
N PRO A 98 -5.22 -17.59 6.69
CA PRO A 98 -3.82 -18.01 6.59
C PRO A 98 -2.96 -17.45 7.69
N SER A 99 -1.93 -18.20 8.10
CA SER A 99 -1.07 -17.83 9.24
C SER A 99 -0.18 -16.62 8.97
N PHE A 100 0.01 -16.23 7.71
CA PHE A 100 0.86 -15.09 7.35
C PHE A 100 0.17 -13.72 7.48
N PHE A 101 -1.09 -13.69 7.81
CA PHE A 101 -1.81 -12.42 8.00
C PHE A 101 -1.45 -11.75 9.32
#